data_7f1b9c41d6f82634a3bf6e48deaf2975
#
_entry.id   7f1b9c41d6f82634a3bf6e48deaf2975
#
_cell.length_a   1.000
_cell.length_b   1.000
_cell.length_c   1.000
_cell.angle_alpha   90.00
_cell.angle_beta   90.00
_cell.angle_gamma   90.00
#
_symmetry.space_group_name_H-M   'P 1'
#
loop_
_entity.id
_entity.type
_entity.pdbx_description
1 polymer ?
#
loop_
_entity_poly.entity_id
_entity_poly.type
_entity_poly.pdbx_seq_one_letter_code
_entity_poly.pdbx_strand_id
1 'polypeptide(L)'
;MQISILEQSVSVEGKPQSNTIQDSINLAIKAEILGYKRFWVSEHHNHPTIIGSAPEVLMAAIASKTETIRIGSAGIMLPHYAPFKVAEQFRVLAALAPGRID
;
A
#
# COMPACT_ATOMS: atom_id res chain seq x y z
N MET A 1 -9.84 16.26 13.68
CA MET A 1 -8.85 16.23 12.60
C MET A 1 -8.66 14.79 12.16
N GLN A 2 -8.59 14.55 10.87
CA GLN A 2 -8.30 13.22 10.32
C GLN A 2 -6.85 13.18 9.83
N ILE A 3 -6.12 12.15 10.19
CA ILE A 3 -4.72 11.97 9.81
C ILE A 3 -4.59 10.71 8.97
N SER A 4 -3.76 10.79 7.95
CA SER A 4 -3.45 9.70 7.03
C SER A 4 -1.95 9.45 6.99
N ILE A 5 -1.56 8.22 6.65
CA ILE A 5 -0.17 7.82 6.51
C ILE A 5 0.15 7.60 5.03
N LEU A 6 1.30 8.08 4.60
CA LEU A 6 1.95 7.69 3.36
C LEU A 6 3.16 6.84 3.71
N GLU A 7 3.15 5.60 3.27
CA GLU A 7 4.20 4.61 3.51
C GLU A 7 4.94 4.27 2.22
N GLN A 8 6.25 4.39 2.24
CA GLN A 8 7.10 4.15 1.06
C GLN A 8 7.82 2.80 1.09
N SER A 9 7.69 2.04 2.17
CA SER A 9 8.41 0.78 2.38
C SER A 9 9.93 0.99 2.27
N VAL A 10 10.45 1.85 3.14
CA VAL A 10 11.88 2.18 3.17
C VAL A 10 12.63 1.10 3.95
N SER A 11 13.65 0.51 3.31
CA SER A 11 14.49 -0.50 3.94
C SER A 11 15.35 0.10 5.06
N VAL A 12 15.61 -0.70 6.08
CA VAL A 12 16.42 -0.31 7.24
C VAL A 12 17.75 -1.04 7.18
N GLU A 13 18.83 -0.31 7.40
CA GLU A 13 20.17 -0.90 7.47
C GLU A 13 20.23 -2.01 8.53
N GLY A 14 20.87 -3.12 8.20
CA GLY A 14 21.00 -4.28 9.09
C GLY A 14 19.80 -5.23 9.07
N LYS A 15 18.73 -4.93 8.33
CA LYS A 15 17.59 -5.84 8.13
C LYS A 15 17.49 -6.30 6.67
N PRO A 16 17.07 -7.54 6.42
CA PRO A 16 16.76 -7.99 5.05
C PRO A 16 15.66 -7.12 4.43
N GLN A 17 15.82 -6.76 3.15
CA GLN A 17 14.82 -5.94 2.45
C GLN A 17 13.42 -6.57 2.41
N SER A 18 13.35 -7.90 2.39
CA SER A 18 12.08 -8.62 2.45
C SER A 18 11.25 -8.29 3.70
N ASN A 19 11.90 -7.95 4.80
CA ASN A 19 11.20 -7.57 6.04
C ASN A 19 10.48 -6.23 5.91
N THR A 20 10.94 -5.35 5.04
CA THR A 20 10.35 -4.02 4.85
C THR A 20 8.89 -4.10 4.41
N ILE A 21 8.56 -5.01 3.52
CA ILE A 21 7.17 -5.20 3.05
C ILE A 21 6.28 -5.70 4.21
N GLN A 22 6.77 -6.64 4.98
CA GLN A 22 6.04 -7.14 6.15
C GLN A 22 5.87 -6.05 7.22
N ASP A 23 6.89 -5.22 7.42
CA ASP A 23 6.83 -4.08 8.33
C ASP A 23 5.76 -3.07 7.90
N SER A 24 5.64 -2.80 6.59
CA SER A 24 4.60 -1.92 6.05
C SER A 24 3.19 -2.48 6.31
N ILE A 25 2.99 -3.78 6.16
CA ILE A 25 1.71 -4.42 6.47
C ILE A 25 1.40 -4.29 7.97
N ASN A 26 2.38 -4.56 8.82
CA ASN A 26 2.23 -4.44 10.27
C ASN A 26 1.94 -2.99 10.70
N LEU A 27 2.55 -2.02 10.03
CA LEU A 27 2.29 -0.60 10.26
C LEU A 27 0.83 -0.24 9.90
N ALA A 28 0.30 -0.77 8.79
CA ALA A 28 -1.09 -0.53 8.40
C ALA A 28 -2.08 -1.08 9.46
N ILE A 29 -1.81 -2.26 9.99
CA ILE A 29 -2.62 -2.85 11.07
C ILE A 29 -2.60 -1.96 12.31
N LYS A 30 -1.42 -1.48 12.71
CA LYS A 30 -1.27 -0.55 13.85
C LYS A 30 -1.95 0.79 13.59
N ALA A 31 -1.84 1.31 12.36
CA ALA A 31 -2.49 2.56 11.98
C ALA A 31 -4.02 2.46 12.10
N GLU A 32 -4.59 1.34 11.71
CA GLU A 32 -6.03 1.08 11.88
C GLU A 32 -6.43 1.11 13.37
N ILE A 33 -5.69 0.40 14.21
CA ILE A 33 -5.94 0.34 15.66
C ILE A 33 -5.86 1.74 16.28
N LEU A 34 -4.93 2.57 15.82
CA LEU A 34 -4.72 3.94 16.32
C LEU A 34 -5.70 4.96 15.73
N GLY A 35 -6.58 4.55 14.81
CA GLY A 35 -7.63 5.40 14.26
C GLY A 35 -7.19 6.32 13.11
N TYR A 36 -6.10 6.02 12.44
CA TYR A 36 -5.73 6.75 11.22
C TYR A 36 -6.78 6.51 10.13
N LYS A 37 -7.06 7.55 9.34
CA LYS A 37 -8.12 7.50 8.34
C LYS A 37 -7.73 6.73 7.10
N ARG A 38 -6.50 6.91 6.62
CA ARG A 38 -5.99 6.34 5.38
C ARG A 38 -4.58 5.82 5.55
N PHE A 39 -4.29 4.78 4.82
CA PHE A 39 -2.94 4.24 4.65
C PHE A 39 -2.67 4.12 3.16
N TRP A 40 -1.80 4.97 2.64
CA TRP A 40 -1.44 5.00 1.24
C TRP A 40 -0.03 4.48 1.06
N VAL A 41 0.17 3.69 0.03
CA VAL A 41 1.47 3.16 -0.37
C VAL A 41 1.97 3.85 -1.63
N SER A 42 3.26 3.81 -1.87
CA SER A 42 3.87 4.44 -3.04
C SER A 42 4.39 3.40 -4.03
N GLU A 43 4.72 3.86 -5.24
CA GLU A 43 5.36 3.06 -6.26
C GLU A 43 6.70 3.67 -6.65
N HIS A 44 7.80 2.94 -6.42
CA HIS A 44 9.14 3.34 -6.81
C HIS A 44 9.84 2.16 -7.48
N HIS A 45 10.61 2.45 -8.52
CA HIS A 45 11.35 1.45 -9.28
C HIS A 45 12.84 1.73 -9.23
N ASN A 46 13.62 0.65 -9.17
CA ASN A 46 15.09 0.71 -9.19
C ASN A 46 15.66 1.68 -8.15
N HIS A 47 15.04 1.76 -6.98
CA HIS A 47 15.49 2.61 -5.88
C HIS A 47 16.29 1.78 -4.87
N PRO A 48 17.43 2.31 -4.35
CA PRO A 48 18.31 1.50 -3.48
C PRO A 48 17.69 1.18 -2.11
N THR A 49 16.78 2.00 -1.61
CA THR A 49 16.21 1.84 -0.26
C THR A 49 14.70 1.78 -0.22
N ILE A 50 13.98 2.27 -1.22
CA ILE A 50 12.52 2.16 -1.27
C ILE A 50 12.15 0.88 -2.00
N ILE A 51 11.53 -0.05 -1.29
CA ILE A 51 11.23 -1.40 -1.75
C ILE A 51 9.83 -1.52 -2.34
N GLY A 52 8.95 -0.58 -2.03
CA GLY A 52 7.56 -0.56 -2.52
C GLY A 52 7.48 -0.29 -4.01
N SER A 53 7.44 -1.33 -4.83
CA SER A 53 7.41 -1.24 -6.30
C SER A 53 6.09 -1.70 -6.92
N ALA A 54 5.21 -2.33 -6.16
CA ALA A 54 3.94 -2.89 -6.62
C ALA A 54 2.82 -2.54 -5.63
N PRO A 55 2.31 -1.30 -5.68
CA PRO A 55 1.32 -0.84 -4.71
C PRO A 55 0.05 -1.69 -4.71
N GLU A 56 -0.42 -2.13 -5.86
CA GLU A 56 -1.62 -2.97 -6.01
C GLU A 56 -1.48 -4.31 -5.26
N VAL A 57 -0.29 -4.90 -5.24
CA VAL A 57 -0.02 -6.15 -4.52
C VAL A 57 0.00 -5.90 -3.01
N LEU A 58 0.69 -4.84 -2.58
CA LEU A 58 0.79 -4.48 -1.18
C LEU A 58 -0.58 -4.05 -0.61
N MET A 59 -1.37 -3.30 -1.39
CA MET A 59 -2.73 -2.93 -1.03
C MET A 59 -3.62 -4.16 -0.80
N ALA A 60 -3.52 -5.19 -1.64
CA ALA A 60 -4.27 -6.43 -1.47
C ALA A 60 -3.89 -7.15 -0.17
N ALA A 61 -2.61 -7.21 0.15
CA ALA A 61 -2.12 -7.79 1.40
C ALA A 61 -2.64 -7.02 2.62
N ILE A 62 -2.58 -5.69 2.59
CA ILE A 62 -3.10 -4.83 3.67
C ILE A 62 -4.62 -4.99 3.80
N ALA A 63 -5.35 -5.02 2.69
CA ALA A 63 -6.79 -5.20 2.68
C ALA A 63 -7.23 -6.48 3.40
N SER A 64 -6.47 -7.57 3.23
CA SER A 64 -6.75 -8.86 3.87
C SER A 64 -6.46 -8.89 5.38
N LYS A 65 -5.70 -7.92 5.89
CA LYS A 65 -5.27 -7.85 7.29
C LYS A 65 -5.93 -6.71 8.08
N THR A 66 -6.74 -5.90 7.42
CA THR A 66 -7.43 -4.74 8.02
C THR A 66 -8.92 -4.79 7.70
N GLU A 67 -9.73 -4.05 8.45
CA GLU A 67 -11.20 -4.09 8.32
C GLU A 67 -11.82 -2.73 7.97
N THR A 68 -11.25 -1.63 8.46
CA THR A 68 -11.90 -0.31 8.41
C THR A 68 -11.06 0.78 7.76
N ILE A 69 -9.74 0.75 7.86
CA ILE A 69 -8.87 1.79 7.32
C ILE A 69 -8.97 1.84 5.80
N ARG A 70 -9.02 3.06 5.25
CA ARG A 70 -8.99 3.25 3.80
C ARG A 70 -7.59 3.02 3.28
N ILE A 71 -7.49 2.38 2.14
CA ILE A 71 -6.22 1.96 1.54
C ILE A 71 -6.14 2.55 0.14
N GLY A 72 -4.99 3.11 -0.19
CA GLY A 72 -4.82 3.72 -1.51
C GLY A 72 -3.38 3.72 -1.98
N SER A 73 -3.19 4.16 -3.20
CA SER A 73 -1.87 4.44 -3.76
C SER A 73 -1.66 5.94 -3.88
N ALA A 74 -0.50 6.40 -3.44
CA ALA A 74 -0.09 7.79 -3.63
C ALA A 74 0.23 8.10 -5.11
N GLY A 75 0.27 7.08 -5.94
CA GLY A 75 0.41 7.17 -7.38
C GLY A 75 0.62 5.79 -7.99
N ILE A 76 0.15 5.65 -9.22
CA ILE A 76 0.43 4.49 -10.08
C ILE A 76 1.23 5.01 -11.28
N MET A 77 2.35 4.36 -11.55
CA MET A 77 3.23 4.73 -12.67
C MET A 77 2.62 4.28 -14.00
N LEU A 78 1.50 4.89 -14.38
CA LEU A 78 0.73 4.56 -15.59
C LEU A 78 1.55 4.41 -16.86
N PRO A 79 2.62 5.20 -17.11
CA PRO A 79 3.46 5.00 -18.31
C PRO A 79 4.07 3.60 -18.43
N HIS A 80 4.15 2.84 -17.35
CA HIS A 80 4.66 1.46 -17.36
C HIS A 80 3.57 0.41 -17.64
N TYR A 81 2.29 0.78 -17.68
CA TYR A 81 1.18 -0.18 -17.68
C TYR A 81 0.15 0.10 -18.75
N ALA A 82 -0.57 -0.96 -19.15
CA ALA A 82 -1.82 -0.79 -19.86
C ALA A 82 -2.87 -0.24 -18.87
N PRO A 83 -3.51 0.91 -19.17
CA PRO A 83 -4.50 1.51 -18.27
C PRO A 83 -5.65 0.56 -17.93
N PHE A 84 -6.05 -0.28 -18.87
CA PHE A 84 -7.08 -1.30 -18.64
C PHE A 84 -6.69 -2.29 -17.56
N LYS A 85 -5.43 -2.72 -17.51
CA LYS A 85 -4.93 -3.63 -16.48
C LYS A 85 -4.97 -2.99 -15.10
N VAL A 86 -4.62 -1.71 -15.00
CA VAL A 86 -4.71 -0.96 -13.74
C VAL A 86 -6.16 -0.89 -13.26
N ALA A 87 -7.09 -0.57 -14.14
CA ALA A 87 -8.52 -0.52 -13.81
C ALA A 87 -9.03 -1.88 -13.29
N GLU A 88 -8.61 -2.98 -13.92
CA GLU A 88 -8.97 -4.33 -13.47
C GLU A 88 -8.42 -4.65 -12.09
N GLN A 89 -7.16 -4.29 -11.81
CA GLN A 89 -6.54 -4.49 -10.51
C GLN A 89 -7.29 -3.75 -9.40
N PHE A 90 -7.67 -2.51 -9.65
CA PHE A 90 -8.44 -1.72 -8.68
C PHE A 90 -9.87 -2.23 -8.50
N ARG A 91 -10.48 -2.83 -9.52
CA ARG A 91 -11.76 -3.53 -9.36
C ARG A 91 -11.64 -4.72 -8.40
N VAL A 92 -10.57 -5.48 -8.51
CA VAL A 92 -10.32 -6.60 -7.59
C VAL A 92 -10.06 -6.08 -6.17
N LEU A 93 -9.27 -5.02 -6.02
CA LEU A 93 -9.03 -4.39 -4.72
C LEU A 93 -10.34 -3.91 -4.08
N ALA A 94 -11.23 -3.28 -4.85
CA ALA A 94 -12.53 -2.82 -4.36
C ALA A 94 -13.42 -3.98 -3.92
N ALA A 95 -13.30 -5.14 -4.54
CA ALA A 95 -14.00 -6.35 -4.11
C ALA A 95 -13.43 -6.94 -2.83
N LEU A 96 -12.09 -6.86 -2.64
CA LEU A 96 -11.42 -7.33 -1.42
C LEU A 96 -11.69 -6.41 -0.22
N ALA A 97 -11.80 -5.13 -0.45
CA ALA A 97 -12.01 -4.11 0.59
C ALA A 97 -13.12 -3.13 0.18
N PRO A 98 -14.41 -3.56 0.19
CA PRO A 98 -15.52 -2.74 -0.28
C PRO A 98 -15.59 -1.40 0.44
N GLY A 99 -15.67 -0.30 -0.34
CA GLY A 99 -15.79 1.04 0.18
C GLY A 99 -14.54 1.62 0.83
N ARG A 100 -13.38 0.93 0.76
CA ARG A 100 -12.13 1.35 1.43
C ARG A 100 -10.97 1.66 0.48
N ILE A 101 -11.16 1.53 -0.81
CA ILE A 101 -10.08 1.77 -1.80
C ILE A 101 -10.15 3.21 -2.29
N ASP A 102 -9.00 3.90 -2.26
CA ASP A 102 -8.80 5.26 -2.77
C ASP A 102 -8.00 5.26 -4.06
#